data_17fab87aa8c3e9657f12abe7af07ef54
#
_entry.id   17fab87aa8c3e9657f12abe7af07ef54
#
_cell.length_a   1.000
_cell.length_b   1.000
_cell.length_c   1.000
_cell.angle_alpha   90.00
_cell.angle_beta   90.00
_cell.angle_gamma   90.00
#
_symmetry.space_group_name_H-M   'P 1'
#
loop_
_entity.id
_entity.type
_entity.pdbx_description
1 polymer ?
#
loop_
_entity_poly.entity_id
_entity_poly.type
_entity_poly.pdbx_seq_one_letter_code
_entity_poly.pdbx_strand_id
1 'polypeptide(L)'
;MVALLDLTFGQPLEIVDCTVRIGSPLRSYTNGASSVGAAGATVAEVLADLEGRFPGMRFRMIDEQDRIRRHIRVFVNDREAGTLAEPVADGDQVHLICALSGG
;
A
#
# COMPACT_ATOMS: atom_id res chain seq x y z
N MET A 1 -8.91 20.63 26.70
CA MET A 1 -8.96 20.19 26.38
C MET A 1 -8.73 19.85 25.93
N VAL A 2 -8.66 20.14 25.74
CA VAL A 2 -8.54 19.58 25.11
C VAL A 2 -8.20 19.30 24.64
N ALA A 3 -8.14 19.56 24.41
CA ALA A 3 -8.00 19.05 23.84
C ALA A 3 -7.62 18.89 23.45
N LEU A 4 -7.65 19.37 23.40
CA LEU A 4 -7.42 18.99 22.98
C LEU A 4 -6.99 18.61 22.78
N LEU A 5 -6.90 18.89 22.84
CA LEU A 5 -6.60 18.30 22.61
C LEU A 5 -6.20 17.81 22.38
N ASP A 6 -6.15 17.89 22.41
CA ASP A 6 -5.87 17.26 22.14
C ASP A 6 -5.52 16.90 21.78
N LEU A 7 -5.50 17.12 21.68
CA LEU A 7 -5.27 16.69 21.28
C LEU A 7 -4.71 16.30 21.08
N THR A 8 -4.54 16.37 21.20
CA THR A 8 -4.08 15.98 21.08
C THR A 8 -3.47 15.59 21.15
N PHE A 9 -3.23 15.42 21.00
CA PHE A 9 -2.65 14.95 21.08
C PHE A 9 -2.21 14.24 20.66
N GLY A 10 -1.91 13.92 20.48
CA GLY A 10 -1.44 13.32 20.06
C GLY A 10 -1.22 12.74 19.12
N GLN A 11 -1.21 12.71 18.43
CA GLN A 11 -1.09 12.21 17.59
C GLN A 11 -0.43 12.32 16.71
N PRO A 12 -0.31 11.84 16.38
CA PRO A 12 0.43 11.94 15.47
C PRO A 12 0.14 12.28 14.45
N LEU A 13 0.27 12.45 14.60
CA LEU A 13 0.20 13.00 13.88
C LEU A 13 0.63 12.88 12.63
N GLU A 14 1.33 12.02 12.38
CA GLU A 14 1.78 11.91 11.14
C GLU A 14 1.13 10.81 10.48
N ILE A 15 -0.01 11.07 9.87
CA ILE A 15 -0.66 10.13 9.00
C ILE A 15 0.04 10.28 7.68
N VAL A 16 0.72 9.25 7.24
CA VAL A 16 1.37 9.24 5.94
C VAL A 16 0.35 8.73 4.94
N ASP A 17 -0.10 9.61 4.06
CA ASP A 17 -1.07 9.26 3.02
C ASP A 17 -0.38 9.18 1.67
N CYS A 18 -0.67 8.14 0.94
CA CYS A 18 -0.13 7.96 -0.40
C CYS A 18 -1.24 7.59 -1.37
N THR A 19 -0.93 7.64 -2.65
CA THR A 19 -1.83 7.16 -3.70
C THR A 19 -1.29 5.82 -4.18
N VAL A 20 -2.16 4.81 -4.23
CA VAL A 20 -1.76 3.50 -4.72
C VAL A 20 -2.35 3.30 -6.11
N ARG A 21 -1.49 3.06 -7.08
CA ARG A 21 -1.91 2.76 -8.45
C ARG A 21 -2.04 1.26 -8.57
N ILE A 22 -3.19 0.81 -9.03
CA ILE A 22 -3.56 -0.61 -9.01
C ILE A 22 -3.40 -1.19 -10.41
N GLY A 23 -2.51 -2.15 -10.55
CA GLY A 23 -2.32 -2.86 -11.82
C GLY A 23 -3.59 -3.58 -12.24
N SER A 24 -3.83 -3.70 -13.55
CA SER A 24 -5.08 -4.20 -14.09
C SER A 24 -5.55 -5.52 -13.47
N PRO A 25 -4.69 -6.52 -13.31
CA PRO A 25 -5.18 -7.80 -12.76
C PRO A 25 -5.64 -7.71 -11.31
N LEU A 26 -5.25 -6.65 -10.60
CA LEU A 26 -5.63 -6.49 -9.20
C LEU A 26 -6.90 -5.67 -9.02
N ARG A 27 -7.42 -5.09 -10.08
CA ARG A 27 -8.57 -4.19 -9.98
C ARG A 27 -9.86 -4.88 -9.63
N SER A 28 -9.91 -6.20 -9.76
CA SER A 28 -11.07 -6.96 -9.31
C SER A 28 -11.24 -6.85 -7.79
N TYR A 29 -10.16 -6.60 -7.05
CA TYR A 29 -10.24 -6.43 -5.60
C TYR A 29 -10.67 -5.01 -5.21
N THR A 30 -10.52 -4.04 -6.09
CA THR A 30 -10.81 -2.65 -5.82
C THR A 30 -12.05 -2.15 -6.55
N ASN A 31 -12.92 -3.05 -6.94
CA ASN A 31 -14.16 -2.72 -7.67
C ASN A 31 -13.86 -1.94 -8.96
N GLY A 32 -12.75 -2.28 -9.60
CA GLY A 32 -12.36 -1.66 -10.86
C GLY A 32 -11.56 -0.37 -10.72
N ALA A 33 -11.30 0.08 -9.50
CA ALA A 33 -10.55 1.32 -9.33
C ALA A 33 -9.10 1.16 -9.76
N SER A 34 -8.59 2.10 -10.53
CA SER A 34 -7.20 2.09 -10.98
C SER A 34 -6.27 2.79 -10.01
N SER A 35 -6.82 3.55 -9.06
CA SER A 35 -6.03 4.13 -8.00
C SER A 35 -6.90 4.35 -6.77
N VAL A 36 -6.30 4.23 -5.61
CA VAL A 36 -6.98 4.44 -4.33
C VAL A 36 -6.00 5.13 -3.38
N GLY A 37 -6.53 5.89 -2.44
CA GLY A 37 -5.70 6.44 -1.38
C GLY A 37 -5.42 5.39 -0.33
N ALA A 38 -4.28 5.45 0.31
CA ALA A 38 -3.93 4.55 1.39
C ALA A 38 -3.03 5.26 2.39
N ALA A 39 -2.93 4.70 3.57
CA ALA A 39 -2.10 5.28 4.63
C ALA A 39 -1.07 4.26 5.09
N GLY A 40 0.13 4.70 5.33
CA GLY A 40 1.19 3.87 5.87
C GLY A 40 2.55 4.47 5.61
N ALA A 41 3.49 4.24 6.51
CA ALA A 41 4.85 4.74 6.42
C ALA A 41 5.80 3.73 5.79
N THR A 42 5.33 2.54 5.52
CA THR A 42 6.08 1.50 4.80
C THR A 42 5.14 0.78 3.85
N VAL A 43 5.72 0.06 2.91
CA VAL A 43 4.91 -0.74 1.99
C VAL A 43 4.05 -1.72 2.77
N ALA A 44 4.61 -2.33 3.82
CA ALA A 44 3.83 -3.26 4.66
C ALA A 44 2.58 -2.61 5.22
N GLU A 45 2.71 -1.39 5.72
CA GLU A 45 1.57 -0.68 6.31
C GLU A 45 0.55 -0.29 5.26
N VAL A 46 1.01 0.14 4.10
CA VAL A 46 0.13 0.49 3.00
C VAL A 46 -0.68 -0.72 2.56
N LEU A 47 -0.03 -1.89 2.44
CA LEU A 47 -0.74 -3.10 2.04
C LEU A 47 -1.71 -3.57 3.13
N ALA A 48 -1.37 -3.37 4.39
CA ALA A 48 -2.28 -3.71 5.48
C ALA A 48 -3.52 -2.81 5.46
N ASP A 49 -3.34 -1.53 5.15
CA ASP A 49 -4.46 -0.61 5.01
C ASP A 49 -5.37 -1.03 3.86
N LEU A 50 -4.78 -1.43 2.74
CA LEU A 50 -5.57 -1.91 1.60
C LEU A 50 -6.32 -3.18 1.94
N GLU A 51 -5.68 -4.10 2.66
CA GLU A 51 -6.33 -5.36 3.04
C GLU A 51 -7.57 -5.11 3.90
N GLY A 52 -7.53 -4.11 4.75
CA GLY A 52 -8.67 -3.77 5.59
C GLY A 52 -9.88 -3.33 4.79
N ARG A 53 -9.67 -2.77 3.61
CA ARG A 53 -10.75 -2.29 2.75
C ARG A 53 -11.06 -3.22 1.59
N PHE A 54 -10.06 -3.98 1.15
CA PHE A 54 -10.18 -4.88 0.00
C PHE A 54 -9.67 -6.25 0.39
N PRO A 55 -10.47 -7.02 1.13
CA PRO A 55 -10.00 -8.32 1.65
C PRO A 55 -9.52 -9.27 0.56
N GLY A 56 -8.43 -9.94 0.82
CA GLY A 56 -7.81 -10.88 -0.11
C GLY A 56 -6.74 -10.26 -0.99
N MET A 57 -6.67 -8.94 -1.05
CA MET A 57 -5.72 -8.28 -1.92
C MET A 57 -4.28 -8.52 -1.48
N ARG A 58 -4.04 -8.44 -0.17
CA ARG A 58 -2.68 -8.63 0.34
C ARG A 58 -2.15 -10.02 0.01
N PHE A 59 -2.99 -11.04 0.13
CA PHE A 59 -2.59 -12.42 -0.15
C PHE A 59 -2.17 -12.61 -1.61
N ARG A 60 -2.76 -11.85 -2.51
CA ARG A 60 -2.37 -11.92 -3.93
C ARG A 60 -0.98 -11.36 -4.15
N MET A 61 -0.52 -10.47 -3.29
CA MET A 61 0.75 -9.78 -3.49
C MET A 61 1.86 -10.30 -2.60
N ILE A 62 1.51 -10.81 -1.43
CA ILE A 62 2.49 -11.17 -0.40
C ILE A 62 2.27 -12.64 -0.03
N ASP A 63 3.36 -13.40 0.05
CA ASP A 63 3.26 -14.82 0.40
C ASP A 63 3.26 -15.01 1.92
N GLU A 64 3.22 -16.27 2.36
CA GLU A 64 3.14 -16.60 3.78
C GLU A 64 4.41 -16.28 4.55
N GLN A 65 5.53 -16.02 3.86
CA GLN A 65 6.77 -15.65 4.48
C GLN A 65 6.96 -14.12 4.44
N ASP A 66 5.89 -13.38 4.15
CA ASP A 66 5.93 -11.90 4.07
C ASP A 66 6.87 -11.40 3.00
N ARG A 67 6.92 -12.09 1.88
CA ARG A 67 7.73 -11.66 0.75
C ARG A 67 6.81 -11.30 -0.41
N ILE A 68 7.24 -10.32 -1.19
CA ILE A 68 6.50 -9.93 -2.38
C ILE A 68 6.56 -11.08 -3.37
N ARG A 69 5.40 -11.50 -3.89
CA ARG A 69 5.34 -12.63 -4.81
C ARG A 69 6.08 -12.32 -6.10
N ARG A 70 6.60 -13.37 -6.76
CA ARG A 70 7.46 -13.23 -7.94
C ARG A 70 6.84 -12.44 -9.06
N HIS A 71 5.55 -12.57 -9.27
CA HIS A 71 4.87 -11.90 -10.38
C HIS A 71 4.36 -10.51 -9.99
N ILE A 72 4.69 -10.06 -8.78
CA ILE A 72 4.28 -8.75 -8.30
C ILE A 72 5.51 -7.84 -8.22
N ARG A 73 5.37 -6.63 -8.70
CA ARG A 73 6.36 -5.59 -8.53
C ARG A 73 5.71 -4.43 -7.79
N VAL A 74 6.43 -3.90 -6.84
CA VAL A 74 5.96 -2.74 -6.08
C VAL A 74 6.97 -1.64 -6.28
N PHE A 75 6.50 -0.47 -6.68
CA PHE A 75 7.38 0.70 -6.83
C PHE A 75 6.87 1.80 -5.91
N VAL A 76 7.77 2.47 -5.24
CA VAL A 76 7.48 3.69 -4.51
C VAL A 76 8.07 4.82 -5.33
N ASN A 77 7.22 5.59 -5.98
CA ASN A 77 7.61 6.53 -7.04
C ASN A 77 8.36 5.76 -8.12
N ASP A 78 9.62 6.04 -8.35
CA ASP A 78 10.42 5.33 -9.38
C ASP A 78 11.32 4.25 -8.80
N ARG A 79 11.32 4.02 -7.50
CA ARG A 79 12.18 3.02 -6.87
C ARG A 79 11.44 1.72 -6.69
N GLU A 80 12.04 0.63 -7.13
CA GLU A 80 11.42 -0.68 -6.88
C GLU A 80 11.65 -1.07 -5.42
N ALA A 81 10.58 -1.46 -4.73
CA ALA A 81 10.67 -1.94 -3.37
C ALA A 81 10.99 -3.43 -3.39
N GLY A 82 12.12 -3.78 -2.82
CA GLY A 82 12.51 -5.19 -2.74
C GLY A 82 11.91 -5.89 -1.53
N THR A 83 11.50 -5.13 -0.53
CA THR A 83 10.94 -5.70 0.69
C THR A 83 9.78 -4.85 1.18
N LEU A 84 9.05 -5.38 2.13
CA LEU A 84 7.92 -4.68 2.73
C LEU A 84 8.38 -3.54 3.64
N ALA A 85 9.66 -3.48 3.99
CA ALA A 85 10.18 -2.44 4.85
C ALA A 85 10.45 -1.13 4.10
N GLU A 86 10.29 -1.12 2.79
CA GLU A 86 10.56 0.07 1.99
C GLU A 86 9.72 1.24 2.52
N PRO A 87 10.35 2.39 2.83
CA PRO A 87 9.59 3.52 3.38
C PRO A 87 8.72 4.20 2.34
N VAL A 88 7.62 4.72 2.81
CA VAL A 88 6.68 5.49 2.00
C VAL A 88 6.50 6.84 2.68
N ALA A 89 6.68 7.91 1.95
CA ALA A 89 6.52 9.26 2.49
C ALA A 89 5.17 9.82 2.07
N ASP A 90 4.72 10.82 2.80
CA ASP A 90 3.47 11.49 2.51
C ASP A 90 3.48 12.02 1.07
N GLY A 91 2.43 11.77 0.33
CA GLY A 91 2.33 12.20 -1.08
C GLY A 91 2.95 11.26 -2.08
N ASP A 92 3.60 10.18 -1.64
CA ASP A 92 4.23 9.23 -2.58
C ASP A 92 3.18 8.49 -3.39
N GLN A 93 3.62 7.97 -4.53
CA GLN A 93 2.81 7.08 -5.34
C GLN A 93 3.36 5.68 -5.23
N VAL A 94 2.52 4.74 -4.85
CA VAL A 94 2.90 3.34 -4.76
C VAL A 94 2.24 2.62 -5.93
N HIS A 95 3.04 1.96 -6.75
CA HIS A 95 2.54 1.25 -7.92
C HIS A 95 2.57 -0.24 -7.65
N LEU A 96 1.41 -0.89 -7.75
CA LEU A 96 1.31 -2.33 -7.61
C LEU A 96 1.12 -2.92 -9.00
N ILE A 97 2.14 -3.61 -9.48
CA ILE A 97 2.16 -4.11 -10.84
C ILE A 97 2.15 -5.62 -10.82
N CYS A 98 1.26 -6.23 -11.59
CA CYS A 98 1.30 -7.66 -11.82
C CYS A 98 2.01 -7.90 -13.13
N ALA A 99 3.16 -8.52 -13.06
CA ALA A 99 3.84 -8.93 -14.28
C ALA A 99 3.12 -10.17 -14.80
N LEU A 100 2.68 -10.11 -16.03
CA LEU A 100 2.08 -11.29 -16.63
C LEU A 100 3.20 -12.22 -16.97
N SER A 101 3.24 -13.31 -16.30
CA SER A 101 4.23 -14.28 -16.59
C SER A 101 3.92 -14.86 -17.92
N GLY A 102 4.81 -14.77 -18.76
CA GLY A 102 4.90 -15.42 -19.96
C GLY A 102 3.67 -16.06 -20.49
N GLY A 103 2.79 -15.56 -20.07
CA GLY A 103 1.59 -16.18 -20.45
C GLY A 103 1.15 -16.52 -20.58
#